data_a83bdb1a9bd8aad87cf28902e4d0bc33
#
_entry.id   a83bdb1a9bd8aad87cf28902e4d0bc33
#
_cell.length_a   1.000
_cell.length_b   1.000
_cell.length_c   1.000
_cell.angle_alpha   90.00
_cell.angle_beta   90.00
_cell.angle_gamma   90.00
#
_symmetry.space_group_name_H-M   'P 1'
#
loop_
_entity.id
_entity.type
_entity.pdbx_description
1 polymer ?
#
loop_
_entity_poly.entity_id
_entity_poly.type
_entity_poly.pdbx_seq_one_letter_code
_entity_poly.pdbx_strand_id
1 'polypeptide(L)'
;MKTKYSIGIVMLLTLLFSFTSCEKEELDTWVSIEADKTEVAINETVTFKITGNAETYVVYTGDTGHDFAKSYLVITEGKKIDQEEYVLTKASLDTWTPILTAEINAFNVLNPNATLNASAILAGLGGLVDKSFYKDTAANRIRELMPTLKTYTDCGTLVVTYFTNKSVLLTPVGGFATGVALNRYNLAYSYKFAAAGTYVVTLLGTKLSTKDYSGSGYIDDRTSSAGEYNYKRNTDTVTIVVK
;
A
#
# COMPACT_ATOMS: atom_id res chain seq x y z
N MET A 1 0.96 -56.31 -42.50
CA MET A 1 0.33 -55.82 -41.30
C MET A 1 1.21 -54.84 -40.54
N LYS A 2 2.04 -53.99 -41.16
CA LYS A 2 2.98 -53.04 -40.55
C LYS A 2 2.68 -51.55 -40.83
N THR A 3 1.72 -51.25 -41.68
CA THR A 3 1.44 -49.88 -42.14
C THR A 3 0.34 -49.15 -41.33
N LYS A 4 -0.46 -49.86 -40.53
CA LYS A 4 -1.56 -49.26 -39.77
C LYS A 4 -1.14 -48.57 -38.49
N TYR A 5 0.03 -48.92 -37.93
CA TYR A 5 0.53 -48.30 -36.70
C TYR A 5 1.28 -46.96 -36.93
N SER A 6 1.83 -46.79 -38.14
CA SER A 6 2.57 -45.56 -38.49
C SER A 6 1.67 -44.34 -38.60
N ILE A 7 0.44 -44.50 -39.09
CA ILE A 7 -0.50 -43.37 -39.25
C ILE A 7 -1.05 -42.91 -37.89
N GLY A 8 -1.29 -43.84 -36.96
CA GLY A 8 -1.77 -43.52 -35.63
C GLY A 8 -0.75 -42.73 -34.78
N ILE A 9 0.53 -43.08 -34.93
CA ILE A 9 1.62 -42.38 -34.17
C ILE A 9 1.86 -40.99 -34.75
N VAL A 10 1.79 -40.79 -36.05
CA VAL A 10 1.94 -39.47 -36.68
C VAL A 10 0.77 -38.56 -36.31
N MET A 11 -0.48 -39.10 -36.26
CA MET A 11 -1.66 -38.34 -35.86
C MET A 11 -1.65 -37.98 -34.37
N LEU A 12 -1.09 -38.84 -33.51
CA LEU A 12 -0.93 -38.57 -32.08
C LEU A 12 0.17 -37.54 -31.82
N LEU A 13 1.27 -37.57 -32.58
CA LEU A 13 2.32 -36.54 -32.48
C LEU A 13 1.86 -35.17 -32.96
N THR A 14 1.04 -35.10 -34.02
CA THR A 14 0.50 -33.82 -34.50
C THR A 14 -0.52 -33.22 -33.52
N LEU A 15 -1.28 -34.02 -32.77
CA LEU A 15 -2.16 -33.53 -31.70
C LEU A 15 -1.39 -33.01 -30.51
N LEU A 16 -0.21 -33.55 -30.18
CA LEU A 16 0.63 -33.08 -29.07
C LEU A 16 1.29 -31.71 -29.32
N PHE A 17 1.51 -31.35 -30.59
CA PHE A 17 2.04 -30.02 -30.94
C PHE A 17 0.97 -28.92 -31.05
N SER A 18 -0.32 -29.27 -31.00
CA SER A 18 -1.40 -28.29 -31.07
C SER A 18 -1.70 -27.61 -29.73
N PHE A 19 -1.06 -28.05 -28.65
CA PHE A 19 -1.20 -27.45 -27.30
C PHE A 19 0.00 -26.62 -26.86
N THR A 20 0.87 -26.20 -27.78
CA THR A 20 1.70 -25.05 -27.47
C THR A 20 0.78 -23.83 -27.41
N SER A 21 0.16 -23.66 -26.25
CA SER A 21 -0.44 -22.42 -25.87
C SER A 21 0.58 -21.33 -26.16
N CYS A 22 0.26 -20.45 -27.07
CA CYS A 22 0.98 -19.21 -27.24
C CYS A 22 0.84 -18.51 -25.89
N GLU A 23 1.77 -18.72 -24.96
CA GLU A 23 1.95 -17.80 -23.84
C GLU A 23 2.21 -16.45 -24.51
N LYS A 24 1.17 -15.64 -24.55
CA LYS A 24 1.30 -14.25 -24.92
C LYS A 24 2.29 -13.67 -23.91
N GLU A 25 3.53 -13.40 -24.33
CA GLU A 25 4.42 -12.59 -23.53
C GLU A 25 3.64 -11.32 -23.16
N GLU A 26 3.26 -11.20 -21.90
CA GLU A 26 2.62 -10.01 -21.41
C GLU A 26 3.67 -8.91 -21.41
N LEU A 27 3.65 -8.11 -22.46
CA LEU A 27 4.51 -6.92 -22.54
C LEU A 27 4.30 -6.05 -21.29
N ASP A 28 5.40 -5.65 -20.70
CA ASP A 28 5.36 -4.71 -19.56
C ASP A 28 4.55 -3.46 -19.91
N THR A 29 3.87 -2.91 -18.93
CA THR A 29 3.13 -1.67 -19.10
C THR A 29 4.12 -0.54 -19.34
N TRP A 30 3.91 0.22 -20.41
CA TRP A 30 4.66 1.43 -20.71
C TRP A 30 3.72 2.55 -21.10
N VAL A 31 4.10 3.77 -20.78
CA VAL A 31 3.41 5.00 -21.17
C VAL A 31 4.44 6.08 -21.48
N SER A 32 4.06 7.03 -22.32
CA SER A 32 4.87 8.21 -22.62
C SER A 32 4.00 9.44 -22.76
N ILE A 33 4.47 10.57 -22.23
CA ILE A 33 3.84 11.87 -22.34
C ILE A 33 4.85 12.91 -22.85
N GLU A 34 4.51 13.59 -23.92
CA GLU A 34 5.28 14.68 -24.50
C GLU A 34 4.39 15.93 -24.55
N ALA A 35 4.94 17.12 -24.31
CA ALA A 35 4.23 18.38 -24.47
C ALA A 35 4.66 19.05 -25.79
N ASP A 36 3.72 19.71 -26.46
CA ASP A 36 4.02 20.54 -27.62
C ASP A 36 4.89 21.77 -27.27
N LYS A 37 4.81 22.22 -26.01
CA LYS A 37 5.58 23.34 -25.46
C LYS A 37 5.91 23.04 -23.99
N THR A 38 7.14 23.35 -23.59
CA THR A 38 7.59 23.22 -22.19
C THR A 38 7.67 24.56 -21.46
N GLU A 39 7.59 25.66 -22.16
CA GLU A 39 7.49 27.02 -21.62
C GLU A 39 6.27 27.74 -22.23
N VAL A 40 5.39 28.26 -21.39
CA VAL A 40 4.14 28.89 -21.82
C VAL A 40 3.76 30.07 -20.92
N ALA A 41 2.90 30.94 -21.43
CA ALA A 41 2.29 32.00 -20.65
C ALA A 41 1.12 31.45 -19.80
N ILE A 42 0.73 32.20 -18.75
CA ILE A 42 -0.47 31.89 -17.96
C ILE A 42 -1.68 31.78 -18.89
N ASN A 43 -2.50 30.73 -18.69
CA ASN A 43 -3.68 30.42 -19.52
C ASN A 43 -3.39 30.08 -21.00
N GLU A 44 -2.15 29.92 -21.37
CA GLU A 44 -1.81 29.39 -22.70
C GLU A 44 -2.09 27.88 -22.71
N THR A 45 -2.58 27.37 -23.84
CA THR A 45 -2.88 25.96 -24.02
C THR A 45 -1.59 25.18 -24.28
N VAL A 46 -1.37 24.12 -23.46
CA VAL A 46 -0.38 23.09 -23.72
C VAL A 46 -1.12 21.85 -24.20
N THR A 47 -0.65 21.23 -25.27
CA THR A 47 -1.20 19.98 -25.80
C THR A 47 -0.22 18.85 -25.54
N PHE A 48 -0.74 17.77 -24.96
CA PHE A 48 0.06 16.59 -24.61
C PHE A 48 -0.19 15.49 -25.62
N LYS A 49 0.88 14.96 -26.16
CA LYS A 49 0.90 13.73 -26.94
C LYS A 49 1.14 12.55 -26.01
N ILE A 50 0.19 11.65 -25.92
CA ILE A 50 0.21 10.51 -25.00
C ILE A 50 0.20 9.23 -25.83
N THR A 51 1.10 8.30 -25.48
CA THR A 51 1.20 6.97 -26.09
C THR A 51 1.44 5.92 -25.01
N GLY A 52 1.12 4.66 -25.30
CA GLY A 52 1.35 3.58 -24.36
C GLY A 52 0.53 2.33 -24.69
N ASN A 53 0.75 1.28 -23.90
CA ASN A 53 0.00 0.01 -24.01
C ASN A 53 -0.88 -0.26 -22.78
N ALA A 54 -1.12 0.75 -21.95
CA ALA A 54 -1.95 0.65 -20.75
C ALA A 54 -3.44 0.48 -21.10
N GLU A 55 -4.20 -0.05 -20.15
CA GLU A 55 -5.66 -0.17 -20.24
C GLU A 55 -6.37 1.06 -19.71
N THR A 56 -5.75 1.75 -18.76
CA THR A 56 -6.22 3.02 -18.21
C THR A 56 -5.11 4.05 -18.20
N TYR A 57 -5.49 5.31 -18.39
CA TYR A 57 -4.58 6.44 -18.42
C TYR A 57 -5.14 7.56 -17.54
N VAL A 58 -4.30 8.10 -16.67
CA VAL A 58 -4.66 9.21 -15.78
C VAL A 58 -3.55 10.25 -15.82
N VAL A 59 -3.90 11.50 -16.09
CA VAL A 59 -2.97 12.63 -16.08
C VAL A 59 -3.13 13.43 -14.79
N TYR A 60 -2.02 13.68 -14.13
CA TYR A 60 -1.88 14.62 -13.03
C TYR A 60 -1.13 15.83 -13.52
N THR A 61 -1.73 16.99 -13.45
CA THR A 61 -1.17 18.22 -14.03
C THR A 61 -0.10 18.89 -13.18
N GLY A 62 0.03 18.47 -11.90
CA GLY A 62 1.03 19.02 -10.99
C GLY A 62 0.61 20.30 -10.28
N ASP A 63 -0.53 20.89 -10.63
CA ASP A 63 -1.08 22.06 -9.95
C ASP A 63 -1.84 21.68 -8.66
N THR A 64 -2.40 22.67 -7.98
CA THR A 64 -3.05 22.48 -6.68
C THR A 64 -4.18 21.45 -6.77
N GLY A 65 -4.07 20.37 -5.99
CA GLY A 65 -5.03 19.26 -5.98
C GLY A 65 -4.78 18.20 -7.06
N HIS A 66 -3.77 18.37 -7.91
CA HIS A 66 -3.44 17.48 -9.03
C HIS A 66 -1.96 17.06 -9.05
N ASP A 67 -1.26 17.14 -7.93
CA ASP A 67 0.13 16.69 -7.77
C ASP A 67 0.19 15.17 -7.56
N PHE A 68 0.78 14.42 -8.49
CA PHE A 68 0.89 12.96 -8.40
C PHE A 68 1.53 12.48 -7.10
N ALA A 69 2.52 13.20 -6.56
CA ALA A 69 3.16 12.85 -5.30
C ALA A 69 2.19 12.85 -4.11
N LYS A 70 1.06 13.56 -4.22
CA LYS A 70 -0.03 13.58 -3.24
C LYS A 70 -1.23 12.72 -3.66
N SER A 71 -1.09 11.92 -4.71
CA SER A 71 -2.12 10.98 -5.13
C SER A 71 -2.34 9.90 -4.08
N TYR A 72 -3.53 9.31 -4.11
CA TYR A 72 -3.86 8.17 -3.25
C TYR A 72 -2.83 7.05 -3.40
N LEU A 73 -2.45 6.73 -4.63
CA LEU A 73 -1.49 5.68 -4.93
C LEU A 73 -0.14 5.89 -4.22
N VAL A 74 0.46 7.08 -4.35
CA VAL A 74 1.79 7.37 -3.79
C VAL A 74 1.76 7.44 -2.27
N ILE A 75 0.74 8.09 -1.70
CA ILE A 75 0.64 8.28 -0.24
C ILE A 75 0.36 6.95 0.48
N THR A 76 -0.43 6.06 -0.15
CA THR A 76 -0.86 4.81 0.48
C THR A 76 -0.02 3.60 0.08
N GLU A 77 0.97 3.77 -0.79
CA GLU A 77 1.87 2.70 -1.19
C GLU A 77 2.54 2.07 0.04
N GLY A 78 2.30 0.76 0.26
CA GLY A 78 2.79 0.04 1.44
C GLY A 78 2.17 0.48 2.78
N LYS A 79 1.11 1.30 2.77
CA LYS A 79 0.47 1.83 3.99
C LYS A 79 -1.04 1.73 3.91
N LYS A 80 -1.69 1.46 5.04
CA LYS A 80 -3.14 1.60 5.16
C LYS A 80 -3.51 3.08 5.28
N ILE A 81 -4.65 3.50 4.71
CA ILE A 81 -5.14 4.88 4.82
C ILE A 81 -5.49 5.23 6.24
N ASP A 82 -6.17 4.30 6.91
CA ASP A 82 -6.52 4.38 8.31
C ASP A 82 -5.71 3.32 9.05
N GLN A 83 -4.77 3.78 9.86
CA GLN A 83 -3.99 2.88 10.69
C GLN A 83 -4.43 3.09 12.13
N GLU A 84 -4.86 2.00 12.76
CA GLU A 84 -5.06 2.01 14.20
C GLU A 84 -3.70 1.95 14.89
N GLU A 85 -3.35 3.02 15.57
CA GLU A 85 -2.19 3.08 16.43
C GLU A 85 -2.63 3.01 17.89
N TYR A 86 -1.84 2.31 18.68
CA TYR A 86 -2.04 2.13 20.10
C TYR A 86 -0.93 2.85 20.85
N VAL A 87 -1.33 3.75 21.74
CA VAL A 87 -0.41 4.57 22.56
C VAL A 87 -0.62 4.22 24.02
N LEU A 88 0.44 3.81 24.72
CA LEU A 88 0.42 3.68 26.16
C LEU A 88 0.63 5.06 26.80
N THR A 89 -0.41 5.62 27.41
CA THR A 89 -0.28 6.88 28.13
C THR A 89 0.24 6.66 29.54
N LYS A 90 0.84 7.71 30.14
CA LYS A 90 1.26 7.65 31.55
C LYS A 90 0.09 7.30 32.47
N ALA A 91 -1.08 7.88 32.24
CA ALA A 91 -2.28 7.60 33.04
C ALA A 91 -2.73 6.14 32.94
N SER A 92 -2.69 5.55 31.72
CA SER A 92 -2.99 4.12 31.53
C SER A 92 -1.96 3.24 32.23
N LEU A 93 -0.67 3.57 32.15
CA LEU A 93 0.38 2.84 32.83
C LEU A 93 0.24 2.90 34.35
N ASP A 94 -0.07 4.07 34.90
CA ASP A 94 -0.28 4.23 36.34
C ASP A 94 -1.48 3.38 36.83
N THR A 95 -2.55 3.31 36.04
CA THR A 95 -3.71 2.43 36.31
C THR A 95 -3.34 0.96 36.22
N TRP A 96 -2.48 0.58 35.28
CA TRP A 96 -2.10 -0.83 35.03
C TRP A 96 -1.05 -1.34 36.01
N THR A 97 -0.19 -0.49 36.52
CA THR A 97 0.92 -0.84 37.41
C THR A 97 0.50 -1.68 38.62
N PRO A 98 -0.54 -1.35 39.44
CA PRO A 98 -0.91 -2.16 40.57
C PRO A 98 -1.44 -3.57 40.18
N ILE A 99 -2.18 -3.65 39.06
CA ILE A 99 -2.74 -4.92 38.54
C ILE A 99 -1.60 -5.83 38.12
N LEU A 100 -0.67 -5.31 37.33
CA LEU A 100 0.47 -6.07 36.83
C LEU A 100 1.41 -6.49 37.94
N THR A 101 1.63 -5.62 38.95
CA THR A 101 2.43 -5.96 40.13
C THR A 101 1.81 -7.10 40.90
N ALA A 102 0.49 -7.11 41.07
CA ALA A 102 -0.22 -8.24 41.74
C ALA A 102 -0.10 -9.54 40.93
N GLU A 103 -0.23 -9.48 39.60
CA GLU A 103 -0.05 -10.65 38.72
C GLU A 103 1.38 -11.22 38.80
N ILE A 104 2.39 -10.37 38.79
CA ILE A 104 3.79 -10.79 38.90
C ILE A 104 4.07 -11.43 40.28
N ASN A 105 3.56 -10.82 41.33
CA ASN A 105 3.72 -11.37 42.68
C ASN A 105 3.05 -12.75 42.81
N ALA A 106 1.83 -12.91 42.28
CA ALA A 106 1.14 -14.18 42.25
C ALA A 106 1.92 -15.24 41.45
N PHE A 107 2.44 -14.86 40.31
CA PHE A 107 3.30 -15.73 39.48
C PHE A 107 4.55 -16.17 40.28
N ASN A 108 5.24 -15.24 40.92
CA ASN A 108 6.48 -15.50 41.66
C ASN A 108 6.25 -16.45 42.83
N VAL A 109 5.10 -16.36 43.51
CA VAL A 109 4.72 -17.31 44.57
C VAL A 109 4.58 -18.73 44.03
N LEU A 110 4.00 -18.89 42.85
CA LEU A 110 3.82 -20.21 42.22
C LEU A 110 5.08 -20.72 41.54
N ASN A 111 6.03 -19.85 41.20
CA ASN A 111 7.25 -20.18 40.45
C ASN A 111 8.51 -19.66 41.15
N PRO A 112 8.87 -20.15 42.35
CA PRO A 112 9.97 -19.61 43.14
C PRO A 112 11.34 -19.72 42.47
N ASN A 113 11.49 -20.65 41.53
CA ASN A 113 12.74 -20.87 40.80
C ASN A 113 12.81 -20.09 39.46
N ALA A 114 11.75 -19.37 39.11
CA ALA A 114 11.64 -18.62 37.86
C ALA A 114 10.95 -17.24 38.08
N THR A 115 11.41 -16.51 39.09
CA THR A 115 10.83 -15.22 39.46
C THR A 115 11.00 -14.17 38.40
N LEU A 116 9.96 -13.36 38.22
CA LEU A 116 9.95 -12.20 37.35
C LEU A 116 10.32 -10.93 38.13
N ASN A 117 11.10 -10.07 37.53
CA ASN A 117 11.47 -8.78 38.10
C ASN A 117 10.43 -7.71 37.75
N ALA A 118 9.53 -7.42 38.68
CA ALA A 118 8.47 -6.42 38.52
C ALA A 118 9.02 -5.04 38.15
N SER A 119 10.09 -4.60 38.81
CA SER A 119 10.68 -3.26 38.53
C SER A 119 11.23 -3.16 37.11
N ALA A 120 11.88 -4.21 36.61
CA ALA A 120 12.42 -4.23 35.25
C ALA A 120 11.29 -4.22 34.20
N ILE A 121 10.22 -5.00 34.43
CA ILE A 121 9.05 -5.03 33.57
C ILE A 121 8.35 -3.66 33.52
N LEU A 122 8.10 -3.05 34.68
CA LEU A 122 7.48 -1.74 34.75
C LEU A 122 8.34 -0.63 34.12
N ALA A 123 9.66 -0.69 34.31
CA ALA A 123 10.58 0.23 33.62
C ALA A 123 10.55 0.05 32.10
N GLY A 124 10.48 -1.19 31.64
CA GLY A 124 10.34 -1.51 30.21
C GLY A 124 9.04 -0.94 29.61
N LEU A 125 7.92 -1.10 30.33
CA LEU A 125 6.63 -0.50 29.94
C LEU A 125 6.69 1.03 29.97
N GLY A 126 7.33 1.63 30.96
CA GLY A 126 7.59 3.07 31.03
C GLY A 126 8.33 3.57 29.80
N GLY A 127 9.24 2.78 29.24
CA GLY A 127 9.94 3.07 27.99
C GLY A 127 9.05 3.05 26.74
N LEU A 128 7.82 2.52 26.82
CA LEU A 128 6.83 2.51 25.73
C LEU A 128 5.84 3.68 25.80
N VAL A 129 5.83 4.43 26.90
CA VAL A 129 4.91 5.58 27.09
C VAL A 129 5.09 6.60 25.96
N ASP A 130 3.98 7.11 25.46
CA ASP A 130 3.87 8.10 24.38
C ASP A 130 4.45 7.67 23.03
N LYS A 131 4.75 6.38 22.86
CA LYS A 131 5.12 5.79 21.58
C LYS A 131 3.91 5.17 20.92
N SER A 132 3.78 5.36 19.61
CA SER A 132 2.74 4.77 18.79
C SER A 132 3.17 3.41 18.25
N PHE A 133 2.28 2.42 18.28
CA PHE A 133 2.50 1.08 17.80
C PHE A 133 1.26 0.56 17.07
N TYR A 134 1.46 -0.29 16.07
CA TYR A 134 0.40 -1.20 15.64
C TYR A 134 0.12 -2.23 16.72
N LYS A 135 -1.13 -2.71 16.79
CA LYS A 135 -1.57 -3.68 17.79
C LYS A 135 -0.58 -4.83 17.99
N ASP A 136 -0.18 -5.46 16.89
CA ASP A 136 0.72 -6.62 16.93
C ASP A 136 2.12 -6.26 17.42
N THR A 137 2.61 -5.09 17.04
CA THR A 137 3.91 -4.59 17.51
C THR A 137 3.86 -4.29 19.01
N ALA A 138 2.80 -3.64 19.48
CA ALA A 138 2.59 -3.37 20.91
C ALA A 138 2.48 -4.69 21.71
N ALA A 139 1.71 -5.66 21.22
CA ALA A 139 1.58 -6.99 21.85
C ALA A 139 2.92 -7.73 21.92
N ASN A 140 3.75 -7.65 20.88
CA ASN A 140 5.09 -8.23 20.87
C ASN A 140 5.99 -7.57 21.94
N ARG A 141 5.94 -6.23 22.08
CA ARG A 141 6.71 -5.52 23.12
C ARG A 141 6.29 -5.93 24.53
N ILE A 142 5.00 -6.10 24.77
CA ILE A 142 4.50 -6.62 26.06
C ILE A 142 5.00 -8.06 26.28
N ARG A 143 4.94 -8.92 25.27
CA ARG A 143 5.40 -10.31 25.37
C ARG A 143 6.91 -10.42 25.63
N GLU A 144 7.72 -9.53 25.00
CA GLU A 144 9.16 -9.47 25.25
C GLU A 144 9.47 -9.15 26.73
N LEU A 145 8.67 -8.31 27.35
CA LEU A 145 8.81 -7.96 28.79
C LEU A 145 8.27 -9.04 29.73
N MET A 146 7.26 -9.79 29.29
CA MET A 146 6.53 -10.76 30.12
C MET A 146 6.32 -12.11 29.39
N PRO A 147 7.38 -12.78 28.94
CA PRO A 147 7.24 -13.95 28.07
C PRO A 147 6.57 -15.14 28.76
N THR A 148 6.65 -15.22 30.09
CA THR A 148 6.11 -16.32 30.89
C THR A 148 4.73 -16.04 31.47
N LEU A 149 4.25 -14.78 31.46
CA LEU A 149 2.96 -14.41 32.04
C LEU A 149 1.83 -14.39 31.01
N LYS A 150 2.14 -14.06 29.77
CA LYS A 150 1.13 -13.79 28.75
C LYS A 150 1.42 -14.51 27.44
N THR A 151 0.35 -15.05 26.85
CA THR A 151 0.37 -15.49 25.46
C THR A 151 0.31 -14.30 24.53
N TYR A 152 0.54 -14.52 23.23
CA TYR A 152 0.38 -13.47 22.22
C TYR A 152 -1.05 -12.90 22.21
N THR A 153 -2.06 -13.75 22.35
CA THR A 153 -3.47 -13.33 22.39
C THR A 153 -3.76 -12.46 23.61
N ASP A 154 -3.26 -12.87 24.79
CA ASP A 154 -3.43 -12.10 26.03
C ASP A 154 -2.74 -10.74 25.95
N CYS A 155 -1.53 -10.69 25.38
CA CYS A 155 -0.84 -9.41 25.14
C CYS A 155 -1.64 -8.50 24.23
N GLY A 156 -2.24 -9.01 23.17
CA GLY A 156 -3.14 -8.25 22.29
C GLY A 156 -4.37 -7.72 23.03
N THR A 157 -4.94 -8.49 23.94
CA THR A 157 -6.05 -8.06 24.81
C THR A 157 -5.62 -6.93 25.74
N LEU A 158 -4.43 -7.03 26.33
CA LEU A 158 -3.88 -5.96 27.19
C LEU A 158 -3.66 -4.65 26.40
N VAL A 159 -3.18 -4.75 25.15
CA VAL A 159 -3.05 -3.58 24.29
C VAL A 159 -4.39 -2.89 24.09
N VAL A 160 -5.43 -3.64 23.73
CA VAL A 160 -6.78 -3.08 23.55
C VAL A 160 -7.34 -2.47 24.85
N THR A 161 -7.00 -3.05 26.00
CA THR A 161 -7.54 -2.61 27.30
C THR A 161 -6.82 -1.38 27.84
N TYR A 162 -5.50 -1.32 27.73
CA TYR A 162 -4.69 -0.29 28.44
C TYR A 162 -4.06 0.74 27.53
N PHE A 163 -3.97 0.48 26.21
CA PHE A 163 -3.48 1.46 25.28
C PHE A 163 -4.64 2.27 24.71
N THR A 164 -4.41 3.54 24.51
CA THR A 164 -5.37 4.39 23.81
C THR A 164 -5.29 4.08 22.31
N ASN A 165 -6.40 3.68 21.72
CA ASN A 165 -6.52 3.51 20.26
C ASN A 165 -6.62 4.89 19.60
N LYS A 166 -5.74 5.15 18.65
CA LYS A 166 -5.71 6.38 17.86
C LYS A 166 -5.74 6.01 16.38
N SER A 167 -6.80 6.39 15.70
CA SER A 167 -6.84 6.31 14.25
C SER A 167 -5.96 7.39 13.64
N VAL A 168 -5.00 7.01 12.81
CA VAL A 168 -4.12 7.94 12.10
C VAL A 168 -4.55 7.98 10.65
N LEU A 169 -5.16 9.11 10.26
CA LEU A 169 -5.49 9.39 8.88
C LEU A 169 -4.22 9.75 8.11
N LEU A 170 -3.86 8.97 7.14
CA LEU A 170 -2.76 9.27 6.21
C LEU A 170 -3.16 10.26 5.12
N THR A 171 -4.37 10.77 5.18
CA THR A 171 -4.89 11.74 4.22
C THR A 171 -4.09 13.04 4.29
N PRO A 172 -3.53 13.52 3.18
CA PRO A 172 -2.82 14.79 3.15
C PRO A 172 -3.73 15.96 3.55
N VAL A 173 -3.15 17.02 4.08
CA VAL A 173 -3.88 18.28 4.31
C VAL A 173 -4.41 18.77 2.95
N GLY A 174 -5.73 18.98 2.86
CA GLY A 174 -6.41 19.33 1.61
C GLY A 174 -6.93 18.14 0.80
N GLY A 175 -6.76 16.90 1.31
CA GLY A 175 -7.20 15.69 0.63
C GLY A 175 -6.14 15.10 -0.31
N PHE A 176 -6.50 13.98 -0.94
CA PHE A 176 -5.66 13.38 -1.96
C PHE A 176 -5.77 14.14 -3.28
N ALA A 177 -4.64 14.27 -3.98
CA ALA A 177 -4.64 14.78 -5.33
C ALA A 177 -5.36 13.82 -6.29
N THR A 178 -6.11 14.37 -7.22
CA THR A 178 -6.86 13.63 -8.24
C THR A 178 -6.27 13.90 -9.62
N GLY A 179 -6.23 12.86 -10.43
CA GLY A 179 -5.88 12.98 -11.84
C GLY A 179 -7.11 13.04 -12.75
N VAL A 180 -6.89 13.35 -14.00
CA VAL A 180 -7.89 13.32 -15.07
C VAL A 180 -7.79 12.00 -15.81
N ALA A 181 -8.85 11.19 -15.74
CA ALA A 181 -8.92 9.93 -16.48
C ALA A 181 -9.12 10.21 -17.98
N LEU A 182 -8.33 9.58 -18.83
CA LEU A 182 -8.42 9.71 -20.27
C LEU A 182 -9.12 8.48 -20.88
N ASN A 183 -9.83 8.73 -21.97
CA ASN A 183 -10.36 7.65 -22.78
C ASN A 183 -9.20 6.97 -23.56
N ARG A 184 -8.95 5.69 -23.31
CA ARG A 184 -7.87 4.93 -23.97
C ARG A 184 -7.96 4.88 -25.49
N TYR A 185 -9.12 5.14 -26.06
CA TYR A 185 -9.34 5.22 -27.51
C TYR A 185 -9.15 6.64 -28.07
N ASN A 186 -9.01 7.63 -27.19
CA ASN A 186 -8.72 9.01 -27.55
C ASN A 186 -7.85 9.64 -26.46
N LEU A 187 -6.54 9.58 -26.64
CA LEU A 187 -5.54 10.06 -25.67
C LEU A 187 -5.18 11.54 -25.88
N ALA A 188 -5.97 12.29 -26.64
CA ALA A 188 -5.77 13.73 -26.78
C ALA A 188 -6.08 14.43 -25.45
N TYR A 189 -5.11 15.18 -24.94
CA TYR A 189 -5.24 15.98 -23.72
C TYR A 189 -4.61 17.35 -23.90
N SER A 190 -5.30 18.38 -23.47
CA SER A 190 -4.78 19.76 -23.46
C SER A 190 -5.15 20.42 -22.14
N TYR A 191 -4.24 21.26 -21.63
CA TYR A 191 -4.44 21.93 -20.35
C TYR A 191 -3.96 23.39 -20.40
N LYS A 192 -4.52 24.23 -19.51
CA LYS A 192 -4.14 25.62 -19.30
C LYS A 192 -3.81 25.85 -17.84
N PHE A 193 -2.59 26.22 -17.53
CA PHE A 193 -2.18 26.55 -16.18
C PHE A 193 -2.62 27.98 -15.81
N ALA A 194 -3.32 28.11 -14.68
CA ALA A 194 -3.89 29.38 -14.25
C ALA A 194 -2.90 30.30 -13.51
N ALA A 195 -1.72 29.83 -13.13
CA ALA A 195 -0.72 30.57 -12.38
C ALA A 195 0.68 30.29 -12.89
N ALA A 196 1.59 31.25 -12.70
CA ALA A 196 3.01 31.04 -12.96
C ALA A 196 3.60 30.01 -12.03
N GLY A 197 4.53 29.19 -12.52
CA GLY A 197 5.15 28.13 -11.73
C GLY A 197 5.84 27.07 -12.59
N THR A 198 6.43 26.10 -11.92
CA THR A 198 6.97 24.89 -12.57
C THR A 198 6.10 23.71 -12.18
N TYR A 199 5.53 23.04 -13.16
CA TYR A 199 4.59 21.95 -12.97
C TYR A 199 5.15 20.66 -13.54
N VAL A 200 5.17 19.60 -12.73
CA VAL A 200 5.52 18.25 -13.18
C VAL A 200 4.22 17.54 -13.54
N VAL A 201 3.95 17.46 -14.84
CA VAL A 201 2.80 16.71 -15.35
C VAL A 201 3.15 15.24 -15.40
N THR A 202 2.37 14.42 -14.72
CA THR A 202 2.61 12.96 -14.63
C THR A 202 1.49 12.20 -15.31
N LEU A 203 1.85 11.32 -16.22
CA LEU A 203 0.96 10.32 -16.80
C LEU A 203 1.12 9.00 -16.04
N LEU A 204 0.03 8.47 -15.54
CA LEU A 204 -0.06 7.13 -14.97
C LEU A 204 -0.79 6.21 -15.94
N GLY A 205 -0.14 5.13 -16.35
CA GLY A 205 -0.77 4.04 -17.07
C GLY A 205 -0.89 2.79 -16.20
N THR A 206 -2.02 2.11 -16.28
CA THR A 206 -2.26 0.89 -15.53
C THR A 206 -2.78 -0.21 -16.45
N LYS A 207 -2.23 -1.41 -16.30
CA LYS A 207 -2.68 -2.62 -16.99
C LYS A 207 -2.89 -3.71 -15.96
N LEU A 208 -4.00 -4.40 -16.05
CA LEU A 208 -4.32 -5.52 -15.19
C LEU A 208 -3.56 -6.76 -15.66
N SER A 209 -2.71 -7.35 -14.80
CA SER A 209 -1.95 -8.55 -15.15
C SER A 209 -2.64 -9.83 -14.69
N THR A 210 -3.16 -9.86 -13.48
CA THR A 210 -4.01 -10.93 -12.96
C THR A 210 -5.26 -10.33 -12.40
N LYS A 211 -6.39 -10.94 -12.67
CA LYS A 211 -7.66 -10.38 -12.33
C LYS A 211 -8.36 -11.29 -11.35
N ASP A 212 -8.37 -10.92 -10.09
CA ASP A 212 -9.30 -11.47 -9.14
C ASP A 212 -10.44 -10.47 -8.92
N TYR A 213 -11.65 -10.89 -9.27
CA TYR A 213 -12.88 -10.13 -9.05
C TYR A 213 -13.63 -10.63 -7.83
N SER A 214 -12.92 -11.09 -6.79
CA SER A 214 -13.55 -11.57 -5.55
C SER A 214 -14.40 -10.52 -4.83
N GLY A 215 -14.33 -9.28 -5.27
CA GLY A 215 -15.12 -8.17 -4.76
C GLY A 215 -14.51 -7.42 -3.58
N SER A 216 -13.64 -8.06 -2.80
CA SER A 216 -12.89 -7.39 -1.71
C SER A 216 -11.67 -6.65 -2.24
N GLY A 217 -11.14 -7.09 -3.34
CA GLY A 217 -9.88 -6.63 -3.89
C GLY A 217 -9.81 -5.16 -4.23
N TYR A 218 -10.91 -4.53 -4.59
CA TYR A 218 -10.89 -3.09 -4.83
C TYR A 218 -10.54 -2.28 -3.58
N ILE A 219 -10.94 -2.75 -2.41
CA ILE A 219 -10.57 -2.15 -1.12
C ILE A 219 -9.12 -2.47 -0.79
N ASP A 220 -8.70 -3.68 -1.04
CA ASP A 220 -7.35 -4.17 -0.76
C ASP A 220 -6.31 -3.53 -1.69
N ASP A 221 -6.65 -3.32 -2.96
CA ASP A 221 -5.81 -2.55 -3.89
C ASP A 221 -5.49 -1.15 -3.35
N ARG A 222 -6.44 -0.51 -2.70
CA ARG A 222 -6.23 0.80 -2.07
C ARG A 222 -5.31 0.75 -0.85
N THR A 223 -5.16 -0.40 -0.21
CA THR A 223 -4.26 -0.58 0.93
C THR A 223 -2.90 -1.11 0.52
N SER A 224 -2.66 -1.37 -0.76
CA SER A 224 -1.46 -1.98 -1.34
C SER A 224 -1.00 -3.27 -0.64
N SER A 225 -1.83 -3.86 0.19
CA SER A 225 -1.51 -5.08 0.92
C SER A 225 -1.88 -6.33 0.14
N ALA A 226 -2.53 -6.16 -1.00
CA ALA A 226 -3.17 -7.27 -1.64
C ALA A 226 -2.34 -7.82 -2.78
N GLY A 227 -2.02 -9.05 -2.67
CA GLY A 227 -1.73 -9.88 -3.81
C GLY A 227 -2.93 -10.09 -4.75
N GLU A 228 -4.08 -9.48 -4.47
CA GLU A 228 -5.33 -9.68 -5.22
C GLU A 228 -5.40 -8.87 -6.51
N TYR A 229 -4.76 -7.68 -6.55
CA TYR A 229 -4.65 -6.87 -7.76
C TYR A 229 -3.21 -6.62 -8.11
N ASN A 230 -2.72 -7.44 -8.96
CA ASN A 230 -1.40 -7.23 -9.55
C ASN A 230 -1.53 -6.26 -10.74
N TYR A 231 -1.66 -4.97 -10.44
CA TYR A 231 -1.63 -3.94 -11.47
C TYR A 231 -0.20 -3.67 -11.89
N LYS A 232 0.09 -3.88 -13.15
CA LYS A 232 1.30 -3.35 -13.77
C LYS A 232 1.07 -1.86 -14.02
N ARG A 233 1.85 -1.04 -13.34
CA ARG A 233 1.79 0.42 -13.42
C ARG A 233 3.07 0.97 -14.01
N ASN A 234 2.94 2.01 -14.81
CA ASN A 234 4.06 2.78 -15.29
C ASN A 234 3.69 4.25 -15.30
N THR A 235 4.69 5.11 -15.08
CA THR A 235 4.51 6.57 -15.12
C THR A 235 5.56 7.19 -16.01
N ASP A 236 5.17 8.27 -16.69
CA ASP A 236 6.09 9.15 -17.39
C ASP A 236 5.75 10.61 -17.07
N THR A 237 6.72 11.51 -17.18
CA THR A 237 6.58 12.90 -16.74
C THR A 237 7.13 13.88 -17.74
N VAL A 238 6.49 15.05 -17.82
CA VAL A 238 7.01 16.22 -18.53
C VAL A 238 6.90 17.45 -17.63
N THR A 239 7.91 18.31 -17.66
CA THR A 239 7.92 19.54 -16.87
C THR A 239 7.50 20.73 -17.74
N ILE A 240 6.54 21.53 -17.23
CA ILE A 240 6.04 22.74 -17.85
C ILE A 240 6.40 23.95 -16.99
N VAL A 241 7.02 24.94 -17.59
CA VAL A 241 7.34 26.23 -16.95
C VAL A 241 6.34 27.28 -17.45
N VAL A 242 5.56 27.83 -16.52
CA VAL A 242 4.56 28.85 -16.80
C VAL A 242 5.09 30.21 -16.31
N LYS A 243 5.14 31.20 -17.21
CA LYS A 243 5.70 32.55 -16.98
C LYS A 243 4.62 33.61 -16.98
#